data_087bd9dc16e87ceb76eb93dd4150b612
#
_entry.id   087bd9dc16e87ceb76eb93dd4150b612
#
_cell.length_a   1.000
_cell.length_b   1.000
_cell.length_c   1.000
_cell.angle_alpha   90.00
_cell.angle_beta   90.00
_cell.angle_gamma   90.00
#
_symmetry.space_group_name_H-M   'P 1'
#
loop_
_entity.id
_entity.type
_entity.pdbx_description
1 polymer ?
#
loop_
_entity_poly.entity_id
_entity_poly.type
_entity_poly.pdbx_seq_one_letter_code
_entity_poly.pdbx_strand_id
1 'polypeptide(L)'
;MRKRALAVATAMLMLAAVVANLLMLSTTAQPIEQDEAVAEKLTQTYVTHMPEPVIRQEEPERDMSAWTDAAAYIAKTVYGEAMVCGTTERAAVVWCILNRADDARDATPAGVIAVVTKPYQFHGYAADHPLLPELEELALDVIERWLDEKDGKADTGRVLPREYLFFSGDGKHNHFRTEWDGGQVWDWSLQSPYEE
;
A
#
# COMPACT_ATOMS: atom_id res chain seq x y z
N MET A 1 -23.74 5.36 -58.56
CA MET A 1 -22.88 4.21 -58.83
C MET A 1 -21.38 4.54 -58.91
N ARG A 2 -20.92 5.69 -59.37
CA ARG A 2 -19.49 6.05 -59.50
C ARG A 2 -18.68 6.14 -58.18
N LYS A 3 -19.31 6.54 -57.06
CA LYS A 3 -18.61 6.65 -55.75
C LYS A 3 -18.26 5.29 -55.10
N ARG A 4 -19.02 4.23 -55.41
CA ARG A 4 -18.72 2.87 -54.85
C ARG A 4 -17.59 2.16 -55.60
N ALA A 5 -17.45 2.40 -56.91
CA ALA A 5 -16.37 1.85 -57.71
C ALA A 5 -14.99 2.44 -57.33
N LEU A 6 -14.94 3.73 -56.98
CA LEU A 6 -13.68 4.36 -56.56
C LEU A 6 -13.17 3.86 -55.22
N ALA A 7 -14.08 3.56 -54.28
CA ALA A 7 -13.70 3.03 -52.95
C ALA A 7 -13.15 1.61 -53.02
N VAL A 8 -13.65 0.77 -53.91
CA VAL A 8 -13.16 -0.60 -54.11
C VAL A 8 -11.77 -0.61 -54.77
N ALA A 9 -11.54 0.31 -55.73
CA ALA A 9 -10.25 0.41 -56.40
C ALA A 9 -9.13 0.90 -55.46
N THR A 10 -9.41 1.83 -54.54
CA THR A 10 -8.44 2.26 -53.50
C THR A 10 -8.14 1.20 -52.47
N ALA A 11 -9.14 0.40 -52.07
CA ALA A 11 -8.91 -0.71 -51.10
C ALA A 11 -8.05 -1.84 -51.72
N MET A 12 -8.25 -2.14 -53.03
CA MET A 12 -7.42 -3.14 -53.71
C MET A 12 -5.97 -2.65 -53.92
N LEU A 13 -5.74 -1.37 -54.18
CA LEU A 13 -4.41 -0.82 -54.32
C LEU A 13 -3.61 -0.86 -52.98
N MET A 14 -4.28 -0.60 -51.85
CA MET A 14 -3.68 -0.67 -50.50
C MET A 14 -3.34 -2.11 -50.11
N LEU A 15 -4.19 -3.07 -50.46
CA LEU A 15 -3.93 -4.49 -50.18
C LEU A 15 -2.72 -5.02 -50.96
N ALA A 16 -2.58 -4.60 -52.23
CA ALA A 16 -1.43 -4.98 -53.05
C ALA A 16 -0.10 -4.40 -52.55
N ALA A 17 -0.11 -3.19 -52.00
CA ALA A 17 1.08 -2.58 -51.39
C ALA A 17 1.50 -3.30 -50.10
N VAL A 18 0.58 -3.76 -49.28
CA VAL A 18 0.87 -4.52 -48.07
C VAL A 18 1.46 -5.90 -48.37
N VAL A 19 0.93 -6.62 -49.37
CA VAL A 19 1.45 -7.91 -49.79
C VAL A 19 2.83 -7.80 -50.42
N ALA A 20 3.11 -6.76 -51.21
CA ALA A 20 4.42 -6.49 -51.79
C ALA A 20 5.48 -6.18 -50.71
N ASN A 21 5.12 -5.45 -49.68
CA ASN A 21 6.03 -5.19 -48.53
C ASN A 21 6.28 -6.43 -47.69
N LEU A 22 5.32 -7.32 -47.51
CA LEU A 22 5.49 -8.57 -46.79
C LEU A 22 6.40 -9.56 -47.56
N LEU A 23 6.32 -9.57 -48.91
CA LEU A 23 7.19 -10.38 -49.75
C LEU A 23 8.63 -9.88 -49.82
N MET A 24 8.87 -8.54 -49.69
CA MET A 24 10.21 -7.97 -49.65
C MET A 24 10.93 -8.23 -48.31
N LEU A 25 10.20 -8.41 -47.20
CA LEU A 25 10.79 -8.76 -45.89
C LEU A 25 11.22 -10.23 -45.79
N SER A 26 10.71 -11.11 -46.66
CA SER A 26 11.04 -12.54 -46.62
C SER A 26 12.25 -12.93 -47.49
N THR A 27 12.82 -11.98 -48.28
CA THR A 27 13.91 -12.31 -49.23
C THR A 27 15.30 -11.90 -48.72
N THR A 28 15.44 -11.34 -47.51
CA THR A 28 16.73 -10.91 -46.93
C THR A 28 17.21 -11.75 -45.74
N ALA A 29 16.58 -12.89 -45.46
CA ALA A 29 17.08 -13.83 -44.47
C ALA A 29 18.23 -14.65 -45.11
N GLN A 30 19.47 -14.20 -44.96
CA GLN A 30 20.63 -15.03 -45.16
C GLN A 30 20.69 -16.08 -44.05
N PRO A 31 21.06 -17.33 -44.33
CA PRO A 31 21.28 -18.33 -43.27
C PRO A 31 22.48 -17.81 -42.43
N ILE A 32 22.25 -17.51 -41.18
CA ILE A 32 23.32 -17.32 -40.21
C ILE A 32 23.87 -18.74 -39.96
N GLU A 33 25.05 -19.02 -40.44
CA GLU A 33 25.86 -20.13 -39.97
C GLU A 33 26.05 -19.92 -38.47
N GLN A 34 25.29 -20.69 -37.68
CA GLN A 34 25.43 -20.65 -36.22
C GLN A 34 26.76 -21.32 -35.89
N ASP A 35 27.70 -20.49 -35.46
CA ASP A 35 28.95 -20.91 -34.86
C ASP A 35 28.60 -21.56 -33.50
N GLU A 36 28.44 -22.91 -33.48
CA GLU A 36 28.08 -23.65 -32.25
C GLU A 36 29.04 -23.35 -31.08
N ALA A 37 30.27 -22.99 -31.39
CA ALA A 37 31.28 -22.60 -30.40
C ALA A 37 30.93 -21.30 -29.64
N VAL A 38 30.24 -20.36 -30.32
CA VAL A 38 29.79 -19.09 -29.68
C VAL A 38 28.59 -19.34 -28.78
N ALA A 39 27.67 -20.21 -29.20
CA ALA A 39 26.50 -20.59 -28.40
C ALA A 39 26.89 -21.32 -27.10
N GLU A 40 27.87 -22.25 -27.19
CA GLU A 40 28.35 -22.99 -26.03
C GLU A 40 29.07 -22.08 -25.02
N LYS A 41 29.88 -21.13 -25.53
CA LYS A 41 30.60 -20.15 -24.70
C LYS A 41 29.66 -19.15 -24.01
N LEU A 42 28.59 -18.72 -24.68
CA LEU A 42 27.54 -17.87 -24.08
C LEU A 42 26.78 -18.60 -23.00
N THR A 43 26.41 -19.87 -23.25
CA THR A 43 25.67 -20.69 -22.27
C THR A 43 26.50 -20.92 -21.02
N GLN A 44 27.81 -21.19 -21.16
CA GLN A 44 28.72 -21.44 -20.04
C GLN A 44 28.97 -20.17 -19.22
N THR A 45 28.99 -18.98 -19.86
CA THR A 45 29.13 -17.69 -19.17
C THR A 45 27.87 -17.31 -18.40
N TYR A 46 26.68 -17.63 -18.93
CA TYR A 46 25.41 -17.36 -18.25
C TYR A 46 25.19 -18.25 -17.02
N VAL A 47 25.59 -19.52 -17.07
CA VAL A 47 25.46 -20.45 -15.92
C VAL A 47 26.39 -20.08 -14.77
N THR A 48 27.58 -19.48 -15.07
CA THR A 48 28.56 -19.12 -14.03
C THR A 48 28.25 -17.77 -13.35
N HIS A 49 27.32 -16.98 -13.89
CA HIS A 49 26.94 -15.65 -13.36
C HIS A 49 25.47 -15.52 -12.99
N MET A 50 24.72 -16.63 -12.91
CA MET A 50 23.42 -16.58 -12.27
C MET A 50 23.65 -16.39 -10.76
N PRO A 51 23.24 -15.26 -10.17
CA PRO A 51 23.23 -15.16 -8.72
C PRO A 51 22.37 -16.30 -8.18
N GLU A 52 22.88 -17.00 -7.18
CA GLU A 52 22.07 -18.00 -6.49
C GLU A 52 20.70 -17.39 -6.17
N PRO A 53 19.60 -18.12 -6.37
CA PRO A 53 18.30 -17.61 -5.99
C PRO A 53 18.38 -17.24 -4.50
N VAL A 54 18.29 -15.95 -4.22
CA VAL A 54 18.14 -15.48 -2.84
C VAL A 54 16.82 -16.06 -2.37
N ILE A 55 16.88 -17.19 -1.68
CA ILE A 55 15.74 -17.75 -0.95
C ILE A 55 15.46 -16.67 0.11
N ARG A 56 14.51 -15.77 -0.20
CA ARG A 56 13.98 -14.85 0.79
C ARG A 56 13.36 -15.75 1.85
N GLN A 57 14.03 -15.93 2.97
CA GLN A 57 13.43 -16.56 4.14
C GLN A 57 12.23 -15.68 4.47
N GLU A 58 11.02 -16.22 4.32
CA GLU A 58 9.83 -15.58 4.85
C GLU A 58 10.07 -15.47 6.36
N GLU A 59 10.17 -14.24 6.85
CA GLU A 59 10.20 -14.02 8.30
C GLU A 59 8.91 -14.63 8.87
N PRO A 60 9.00 -15.36 9.99
CA PRO A 60 7.80 -15.93 10.59
C PRO A 60 6.81 -14.81 10.90
N GLU A 61 5.56 -15.01 10.50
CA GLU A 61 4.47 -14.07 10.81
C GLU A 61 4.43 -13.83 12.33
N ARG A 62 4.31 -12.57 12.71
CA ARG A 62 4.19 -12.19 14.10
C ARG A 62 2.88 -12.71 14.68
N ASP A 63 2.93 -13.35 15.86
CA ASP A 63 1.72 -13.70 16.57
C ASP A 63 1.04 -12.43 17.12
N MET A 64 -0.07 -12.04 16.47
CA MET A 64 -0.86 -10.88 16.83
C MET A 64 -2.00 -11.18 17.82
N SER A 65 -2.10 -12.41 18.33
CA SER A 65 -3.20 -12.83 19.23
C SER A 65 -3.32 -11.97 20.48
N ALA A 66 -2.20 -11.51 21.03
CA ALA A 66 -2.18 -10.62 22.20
C ALA A 66 -2.77 -9.22 21.92
N TRP A 67 -2.88 -8.82 20.64
CA TRP A 67 -3.34 -7.52 20.21
C TRP A 67 -4.81 -7.46 19.77
N THR A 68 -5.49 -8.62 19.70
CA THR A 68 -6.87 -8.72 19.22
C THR A 68 -7.82 -7.82 20.03
N ASP A 69 -7.73 -7.83 21.35
CA ASP A 69 -8.57 -6.98 22.18
C ASP A 69 -8.30 -5.49 21.93
N ALA A 70 -7.03 -5.09 21.88
CA ALA A 70 -6.65 -3.70 21.59
C ALA A 70 -7.16 -3.26 20.20
N ALA A 71 -7.04 -4.11 19.19
CA ALA A 71 -7.56 -3.86 17.85
C ALA A 71 -9.08 -3.66 17.85
N ALA A 72 -9.82 -4.46 18.62
CA ALA A 72 -11.28 -4.31 18.75
C ALA A 72 -11.66 -2.96 19.39
N TYR A 73 -10.92 -2.48 20.41
CA TYR A 73 -11.14 -1.16 21.00
C TYR A 73 -10.82 -0.04 19.99
N ILE A 74 -9.70 -0.15 19.27
CA ILE A 74 -9.32 0.79 18.22
C ILE A 74 -10.39 0.81 17.12
N ALA A 75 -10.84 -0.35 16.62
CA ALA A 75 -11.83 -0.44 15.56
C ALA A 75 -13.14 0.28 15.92
N LYS A 76 -13.62 0.11 17.16
CA LYS A 76 -14.80 0.83 17.68
C LYS A 76 -14.56 2.35 17.77
N THR A 77 -13.34 2.77 18.05
CA THR A 77 -12.98 4.20 18.05
C THR A 77 -12.97 4.75 16.62
N VAL A 78 -12.35 4.05 15.69
CA VAL A 78 -12.32 4.45 14.26
C VAL A 78 -13.74 4.50 13.69
N TYR A 79 -14.62 3.56 14.08
CA TYR A 79 -16.02 3.58 13.69
C TYR A 79 -16.70 4.91 14.06
N GLY A 80 -16.50 5.41 15.27
CA GLY A 80 -17.14 6.65 15.72
C GLY A 80 -16.44 7.93 15.26
N GLU A 81 -15.11 7.90 15.03
CA GLU A 81 -14.32 9.09 14.70
C GLU A 81 -14.12 9.29 13.19
N ALA A 82 -14.13 8.23 12.39
CA ALA A 82 -13.65 8.29 11.00
C ALA A 82 -14.45 7.40 10.02
N MET A 83 -15.67 6.99 10.32
CA MET A 83 -16.43 6.07 9.48
C MET A 83 -16.69 6.61 8.07
N VAL A 84 -16.81 7.93 7.91
CA VAL A 84 -17.04 8.58 6.61
C VAL A 84 -15.75 8.87 5.83
N CYS A 85 -14.59 8.66 6.47
CA CYS A 85 -13.29 8.97 5.90
C CYS A 85 -12.73 7.82 5.06
N GLY A 86 -11.74 8.13 4.20
CA GLY A 86 -10.97 7.12 3.45
C GLY A 86 -10.06 6.27 4.36
N THR A 87 -9.53 5.17 3.81
CA THR A 87 -8.72 4.21 4.58
C THR A 87 -7.46 4.84 5.16
N THR A 88 -6.75 5.69 4.41
CA THR A 88 -5.57 6.43 4.91
C THR A 88 -5.89 7.26 6.14
N GLU A 89 -7.03 7.97 6.16
CA GLU A 89 -7.41 8.81 7.29
C GLU A 89 -7.86 7.97 8.50
N ARG A 90 -8.54 6.84 8.28
CA ARG A 90 -8.84 5.85 9.32
C ARG A 90 -7.57 5.28 9.95
N ALA A 91 -6.57 4.93 9.12
CA ALA A 91 -5.26 4.51 9.58
C ALA A 91 -4.55 5.60 10.40
N ALA A 92 -4.67 6.89 10.02
CA ALA A 92 -4.10 7.99 10.77
C ALA A 92 -4.73 8.13 12.17
N VAL A 93 -6.03 7.83 12.34
CA VAL A 93 -6.66 7.74 13.68
C VAL A 93 -6.02 6.63 14.50
N VAL A 94 -5.77 5.45 13.91
CA VAL A 94 -5.07 4.34 14.60
C VAL A 94 -3.66 4.77 14.99
N TRP A 95 -2.89 5.37 14.09
CA TRP A 95 -1.55 5.89 14.40
C TRP A 95 -1.57 6.93 15.50
N CYS A 96 -2.57 7.81 15.56
CA CYS A 96 -2.72 8.78 16.64
C CYS A 96 -2.92 8.10 18.01
N ILE A 97 -3.72 7.03 18.07
CA ILE A 97 -3.90 6.23 19.30
C ILE A 97 -2.56 5.61 19.72
N LEU A 98 -1.81 5.00 18.80
CA LEU A 98 -0.52 4.36 19.08
C LEU A 98 0.56 5.38 19.46
N ASN A 99 0.57 6.57 18.83
CA ASN A 99 1.46 7.68 19.22
C ASN A 99 1.19 8.12 20.67
N ARG A 100 -0.09 8.16 21.11
CA ARG A 100 -0.44 8.48 22.50
C ARG A 100 -0.02 7.37 23.47
N ALA A 101 -0.04 6.10 23.06
CA ALA A 101 0.48 5.00 23.87
C ALA A 101 1.99 5.12 24.04
N ASP A 102 2.72 5.51 22.99
CA ASP A 102 4.15 5.80 23.03
C ASP A 102 4.47 7.01 23.95
N ASP A 103 3.71 8.10 23.83
CA ASP A 103 3.86 9.27 24.67
C ASP A 103 3.61 8.96 26.17
N ALA A 104 2.61 8.11 26.45
CA ALA A 104 2.32 7.57 27.77
C ALA A 104 3.38 6.55 28.27
N ARG A 105 4.33 6.15 27.41
CA ARG A 105 5.34 5.11 27.67
C ARG A 105 4.75 3.75 28.05
N ASP A 106 3.59 3.44 27.52
CA ASP A 106 2.92 2.15 27.70
C ASP A 106 2.50 1.56 26.34
N ALA A 107 3.49 1.01 25.66
CA ALA A 107 3.37 0.36 24.35
C ALA A 107 2.90 -1.10 24.48
N THR A 108 1.95 -1.38 25.37
CA THR A 108 1.34 -2.69 25.57
C THR A 108 -0.12 -2.69 25.08
N PRO A 109 -0.73 -3.87 24.80
CA PRO A 109 -2.14 -3.94 24.50
C PRO A 109 -3.01 -3.25 25.57
N ALA A 110 -2.70 -3.42 26.85
CA ALA A 110 -3.41 -2.79 27.95
C ALA A 110 -3.23 -1.25 27.94
N GLY A 111 -2.03 -0.75 27.63
CA GLY A 111 -1.74 0.67 27.50
C GLY A 111 -2.53 1.31 26.35
N VAL A 112 -2.63 0.63 25.20
CA VAL A 112 -3.45 1.09 24.08
C VAL A 112 -4.94 1.14 24.45
N ILE A 113 -5.47 0.11 25.12
CA ILE A 113 -6.84 0.11 25.62
C ILE A 113 -7.06 1.26 26.62
N ALA A 114 -6.09 1.51 27.51
CA ALA A 114 -6.17 2.60 28.47
C ALA A 114 -6.20 3.98 27.78
N VAL A 115 -5.46 4.19 26.69
CA VAL A 115 -5.51 5.41 25.87
C VAL A 115 -6.90 5.59 25.27
N VAL A 116 -7.47 4.55 24.66
CA VAL A 116 -8.81 4.59 24.03
C VAL A 116 -9.92 4.89 25.05
N THR A 117 -9.87 4.20 26.20
CA THR A 117 -10.95 4.25 27.20
C THR A 117 -10.81 5.41 28.19
N LYS A 118 -9.73 6.17 28.12
CA LYS A 118 -9.52 7.33 28.99
C LYS A 118 -10.59 8.39 28.74
N PRO A 119 -11.31 8.84 29.77
CA PRO A 119 -12.37 9.85 29.63
C PRO A 119 -11.91 11.08 28.81
N TYR A 120 -12.74 11.52 27.90
CA TYR A 120 -12.55 12.70 27.06
C TYR A 120 -11.38 12.64 26.06
N GLN A 121 -10.81 11.44 25.82
CA GLN A 121 -9.72 11.27 24.83
C GLN A 121 -10.27 11.07 23.41
N PHE A 122 -11.29 10.22 23.26
CA PHE A 122 -11.97 9.95 21.99
C PHE A 122 -13.47 10.01 22.21
N HIS A 123 -14.12 11.02 21.63
CA HIS A 123 -15.56 11.18 21.75
C HIS A 123 -16.34 10.13 20.94
N GLY A 124 -15.73 9.65 19.86
CA GLY A 124 -16.32 8.62 19.01
C GLY A 124 -16.18 7.20 19.57
N TYR A 125 -15.47 6.96 20.67
CA TYR A 125 -15.46 5.64 21.27
C TYR A 125 -16.73 5.35 22.04
N ALA A 126 -17.39 4.22 21.71
CA ALA A 126 -18.45 3.64 22.51
C ALA A 126 -18.32 2.10 22.55
N ALA A 127 -18.51 1.53 23.73
CA ALA A 127 -18.32 0.08 23.91
C ALA A 127 -19.34 -0.78 23.13
N ASP A 128 -20.50 -0.22 22.81
CA ASP A 128 -21.60 -0.84 22.06
C ASP A 128 -21.52 -0.58 20.54
N HIS A 129 -20.51 0.14 20.05
CA HIS A 129 -20.27 0.24 18.60
C HIS A 129 -20.06 -1.14 17.98
N PRO A 130 -20.57 -1.36 16.76
CA PRO A 130 -20.35 -2.62 16.07
C PRO A 130 -18.85 -2.82 15.82
N LEU A 131 -18.39 -4.06 15.97
CA LEU A 131 -17.06 -4.46 15.54
C LEU A 131 -17.14 -4.87 14.07
N LEU A 132 -16.65 -3.98 13.19
CA LEU A 132 -16.61 -4.23 11.75
C LEU A 132 -15.28 -4.92 11.40
N PRO A 133 -15.30 -6.08 10.69
CA PRO A 133 -14.08 -6.82 10.37
C PRO A 133 -13.03 -5.97 9.66
N GLU A 134 -13.42 -5.12 8.72
CA GLU A 134 -12.51 -4.25 7.97
C GLU A 134 -11.80 -3.19 8.83
N LEU A 135 -12.42 -2.75 9.94
CA LEU A 135 -11.79 -1.83 10.87
C LEU A 135 -10.88 -2.55 11.87
N GLU A 136 -11.23 -3.78 12.23
CA GLU A 136 -10.37 -4.63 13.07
C GLU A 136 -9.11 -5.06 12.30
N GLU A 137 -9.25 -5.48 11.05
CA GLU A 137 -8.13 -5.82 10.16
C GLU A 137 -7.20 -4.61 9.95
N LEU A 138 -7.76 -3.41 9.69
CA LEU A 138 -6.99 -2.17 9.59
C LEU A 138 -6.23 -1.87 10.89
N ALA A 139 -6.89 -2.03 12.05
CA ALA A 139 -6.25 -1.79 13.34
C ALA A 139 -5.09 -2.76 13.59
N LEU A 140 -5.25 -4.05 13.26
CA LEU A 140 -4.19 -5.06 13.39
C LEU A 140 -3.02 -4.76 12.43
N ASP A 141 -3.30 -4.41 11.16
CA ASP A 141 -2.26 -4.04 10.20
C ASP A 141 -1.43 -2.84 10.68
N VAL A 142 -2.08 -1.78 11.18
CA VAL A 142 -1.36 -0.61 11.69
C VAL A 142 -0.59 -0.93 12.98
N ILE A 143 -1.13 -1.76 13.87
CA ILE A 143 -0.41 -2.23 15.07
C ILE A 143 0.84 -3.01 14.67
N GLU A 144 0.74 -3.92 13.70
CA GLU A 144 1.88 -4.70 13.23
C GLU A 144 2.98 -3.80 12.67
N ARG A 145 2.63 -2.82 11.82
CA ARG A 145 3.56 -1.80 11.31
C ARG A 145 4.23 -0.99 12.41
N TRP A 146 3.47 -0.62 13.44
CA TRP A 146 3.99 0.09 14.60
C TRP A 146 4.95 -0.77 15.44
N LEU A 147 4.69 -2.07 15.58
CA LEU A 147 5.61 -3.02 16.23
C LEU A 147 6.88 -3.22 15.38
N ASP A 148 6.74 -3.28 14.06
CA ASP A 148 7.86 -3.34 13.12
C ASP A 148 8.81 -2.14 13.26
N GLU A 149 8.27 -0.92 13.44
CA GLU A 149 9.10 0.25 13.76
C GLU A 149 9.87 0.10 15.10
N LYS A 150 9.26 -0.52 16.10
CA LYS A 150 9.93 -0.78 17.38
C LYS A 150 11.03 -1.80 17.26
N ASP A 151 10.89 -2.76 16.35
CA ASP A 151 11.92 -3.74 16.00
C ASP A 151 13.00 -3.17 15.07
N GLY A 152 12.90 -1.88 14.70
CA GLY A 152 13.88 -1.16 13.88
C GLY A 152 13.72 -1.33 12.39
N LYS A 153 12.57 -1.87 11.90
CA LYS A 153 12.28 -1.90 10.47
C LYS A 153 12.08 -0.49 9.93
N ALA A 154 12.67 -0.21 8.77
CA ALA A 154 12.47 1.04 8.05
C ALA A 154 11.26 0.91 7.10
N ASP A 155 10.63 2.03 6.80
CA ASP A 155 9.55 2.12 5.80
C ASP A 155 8.36 1.19 6.10
N THR A 156 7.79 1.34 7.27
CA THR A 156 6.64 0.56 7.72
C THR A 156 5.30 1.04 7.18
N GLY A 157 5.27 2.04 6.30
CA GLY A 157 4.04 2.61 5.75
C GLY A 157 3.26 3.46 6.76
N ARG A 158 3.97 4.16 7.63
CA ARG A 158 3.39 5.13 8.56
C ARG A 158 2.74 6.29 7.79
N VAL A 159 1.50 6.61 8.13
CA VAL A 159 0.74 7.71 7.49
C VAL A 159 0.59 8.94 8.37
N LEU A 160 0.95 8.87 9.65
CA LEU A 160 0.91 9.98 10.60
C LEU A 160 2.20 10.02 11.43
N PRO A 161 3.01 11.10 11.39
CA PRO A 161 4.22 11.21 12.19
C PRO A 161 3.97 11.09 13.70
N ARG A 162 5.01 10.72 14.45
CA ARG A 162 4.90 10.37 15.89
C ARG A 162 4.48 11.51 16.80
N GLU A 163 4.78 12.74 16.42
CA GLU A 163 4.46 13.94 17.16
C GLU A 163 2.99 14.36 17.07
N TYR A 164 2.20 13.76 16.16
CA TYR A 164 0.78 14.08 16.01
C TYR A 164 -0.06 13.26 16.99
N LEU A 165 -0.46 13.91 18.07
CA LEU A 165 -1.17 13.30 19.20
C LEU A 165 -2.64 13.69 19.29
N PHE A 166 -3.07 14.70 18.50
CA PHE A 166 -4.40 15.28 18.58
C PHE A 166 -5.05 15.34 17.20
N PHE A 167 -6.37 15.30 17.17
CA PHE A 167 -7.13 15.64 15.97
C PHE A 167 -8.49 16.22 16.35
N SER A 168 -9.10 16.88 15.39
CA SER A 168 -10.48 17.36 15.45
C SER A 168 -11.18 17.11 14.12
N GLY A 169 -12.41 16.60 14.18
CA GLY A 169 -13.23 16.37 12.98
C GLY A 169 -14.03 17.63 12.60
N ASP A 170 -14.26 17.84 11.32
CA ASP A 170 -15.18 18.85 10.77
C ASP A 170 -16.48 18.24 10.22
N GLY A 171 -16.70 16.93 10.47
CA GLY A 171 -17.82 16.14 9.97
C GLY A 171 -17.57 15.48 8.60
N LYS A 172 -16.42 15.74 7.97
CA LYS A 172 -15.97 15.12 6.71
C LYS A 172 -14.56 14.56 6.83
N HIS A 173 -13.68 15.30 7.49
CA HIS A 173 -12.26 14.99 7.64
C HIS A 173 -11.80 15.22 9.08
N ASN A 174 -10.73 14.52 9.46
CA ASN A 174 -10.01 14.71 10.70
C ASN A 174 -8.73 15.52 10.43
N HIS A 175 -8.52 16.58 11.21
CA HIS A 175 -7.36 17.47 11.13
C HIS A 175 -6.41 17.12 12.27
N PHE A 176 -5.35 16.40 11.97
CA PHE A 176 -4.34 15.97 12.95
C PHE A 176 -3.40 17.11 13.31
N ARG A 177 -3.02 17.20 14.59
CA ARG A 177 -2.20 18.27 15.16
C ARG A 177 -1.18 17.74 16.16
N THR A 178 -0.06 18.49 16.32
CA THR A 178 0.96 18.18 17.33
C THR A 178 0.56 18.64 18.72
N GLU A 179 -0.31 19.66 18.84
CA GLU A 179 -0.77 20.23 20.11
C GLU A 179 -2.30 20.36 20.11
N TRP A 180 -2.91 20.26 21.28
CA TRP A 180 -4.37 20.38 21.42
C TRP A 180 -4.90 21.74 20.95
N ASP A 181 -4.22 22.83 21.33
CA ASP A 181 -4.59 24.20 20.98
C ASP A 181 -3.46 24.84 20.15
N GLY A 182 -3.53 24.65 18.83
CA GLY A 182 -2.51 25.13 17.90
C GLY A 182 -1.62 24.02 17.34
N GLY A 183 -0.31 24.25 17.32
CA GLY A 183 0.68 23.32 16.77
C GLY A 183 0.63 23.19 15.26
N GLN A 184 1.41 22.23 14.74
CA GLN A 184 1.42 21.91 13.31
C GLN A 184 0.22 21.06 12.93
N VAL A 185 -0.37 21.38 11.78
CA VAL A 185 -1.42 20.56 11.15
C VAL A 185 -0.75 19.61 10.17
N TRP A 186 -1.17 18.35 10.19
CA TRP A 186 -0.66 17.35 9.27
C TRP A 186 -1.05 17.66 7.82
N ASP A 187 -0.09 17.61 6.92
CA ASP A 187 -0.21 17.98 5.50
C ASP A 187 -0.32 16.78 4.54
N TRP A 188 -0.40 15.56 5.08
CA TRP A 188 -0.51 14.30 4.33
C TRP A 188 0.69 14.03 3.40
N SER A 189 1.88 14.49 3.75
CA SER A 189 3.08 14.39 2.93
C SER A 189 3.73 12.99 2.92
N LEU A 190 3.33 12.08 3.82
CA LEU A 190 3.79 10.68 3.80
C LEU A 190 2.98 9.86 2.80
N GLN A 191 3.68 8.99 2.06
CA GLN A 191 3.03 8.04 1.17
C GLN A 191 2.20 7.03 1.97
N SER A 192 0.94 6.84 1.57
CA SER A 192 0.04 5.88 2.18
C SER A 192 0.17 4.50 1.52
N PRO A 193 0.23 3.41 2.30
CA PRO A 193 0.11 2.06 1.76
C PRO A 193 -1.33 1.69 1.40
N TYR A 194 -2.31 2.56 1.70
CA TYR A 194 -3.75 2.34 1.52
C TYR A 194 -4.33 3.13 0.33
N GLU A 195 -3.51 3.84 -0.41
CA GLU A 195 -3.94 4.55 -1.63
C GLU A 195 -4.00 3.54 -2.78
N GLU A 196 -5.18 3.46 -3.43
CA GLU A 196 -5.41 2.74 -4.67
C GLU A 196 -5.20 3.65 -5.90
#